data_32709c2589b8f70c3427c691db801515
#
_entry.id   32709c2589b8f70c3427c691db801515
#
_cell.length_a   1.000
_cell.length_b   1.000
_cell.length_c   1.000
_cell.angle_alpha   90.00
_cell.angle_beta   90.00
_cell.angle_gamma   90.00
#
_symmetry.space_group_name_H-M   'P 1'
#
loop_
_entity.id
_entity.type
_entity.pdbx_description
1 polymer ?
#
loop_
_entity_poly.entity_id
_entity_poly.type
_entity_poly.pdbx_seq_one_letter_code
_entity_poly.pdbx_strand_id
1 'polypeptide(L)'
;EAATVIARMMEIKGDKVFLQKPKPGFAWDGGNLYVLGSAAAFEANVNFRIRTTEGTEIFESYSTSTNGMGWGAFGICVDSRVLSGKDPGALEVYLIDMRDGDEISKHTFSLE
;
A
#
# COMPACT_ATOMS: atom_id res chain seq x y z
N GLU A 1 -8.29 8.51 18.94
CA GLU A 1 -7.12 7.84 18.42
C GLU A 1 -6.37 8.71 17.41
N ALA A 2 -5.05 8.85 17.56
CA ALA A 2 -4.25 9.68 16.64
C ALA A 2 -4.33 9.18 15.21
N ALA A 3 -4.27 7.86 14.98
CA ALA A 3 -4.33 7.29 13.64
C ALA A 3 -5.68 7.57 12.97
N THR A 4 -6.78 7.52 13.71
CA THR A 4 -8.12 7.83 13.19
C THR A 4 -8.23 9.29 12.78
N VAL A 5 -7.68 10.21 13.59
CA VAL A 5 -7.70 11.65 13.29
C VAL A 5 -6.87 11.92 12.02
N ILE A 6 -5.69 11.31 11.90
CA ILE A 6 -4.83 11.48 10.73
C ILE A 6 -5.54 10.93 9.48
N ALA A 7 -6.18 9.78 9.57
CA ALA A 7 -6.91 9.18 8.45
C ALA A 7 -8.02 10.11 7.96
N ARG A 8 -8.78 10.72 8.87
CA ARG A 8 -9.82 11.70 8.51
C ARG A 8 -9.25 12.93 7.83
N MET A 9 -8.11 13.42 8.30
CA MET A 9 -7.44 14.56 7.68
C MET A 9 -7.00 14.23 6.24
N MET A 10 -6.48 13.03 6.00
CA MET A 10 -6.09 12.58 4.67
C MET A 10 -7.31 12.43 3.75
N GLU A 11 -8.41 11.92 4.26
CA GLU A 11 -9.65 11.79 3.49
C GLU A 11 -10.18 13.17 3.04
N ILE A 12 -10.11 14.18 3.91
CA ILE A 12 -10.48 15.55 3.55
C ILE A 12 -9.61 16.06 2.41
N LYS A 13 -8.34 15.65 2.35
CA LYS A 13 -7.42 16.00 1.27
C LYS A 13 -7.56 15.09 0.04
N GLY A 14 -8.50 14.15 0.05
CA GLY A 14 -8.73 13.23 -1.05
C GLY A 14 -7.89 11.97 -1.02
N ASP A 15 -7.04 11.77 -0.01
CA ASP A 15 -6.24 10.56 0.15
C ASP A 15 -6.99 9.58 1.05
N LYS A 16 -7.22 8.37 0.55
CA LYS A 16 -7.98 7.32 1.23
C LYS A 16 -7.12 6.20 1.77
N VAL A 17 -5.81 6.38 1.78
CA VAL A 17 -4.86 5.40 2.34
C VAL A 17 -3.93 6.13 3.31
N PHE A 18 -3.89 5.65 4.55
CA PHE A 18 -2.95 6.12 5.55
C PHE A 18 -2.03 4.97 5.94
N LEU A 19 -0.71 5.17 5.85
CA LEU A 19 0.28 4.15 6.17
C LEU A 19 1.00 4.45 7.48
N GLN A 20 0.95 3.49 8.41
CA GLN A 20 1.77 3.51 9.62
C GLN A 20 3.16 2.97 9.33
N LYS A 21 3.25 1.98 8.42
CA LYS A 21 4.51 1.42 7.92
C LYS A 21 4.35 1.16 6.41
N PRO A 22 5.36 1.43 5.59
CA PRO A 22 6.61 2.11 5.95
C PRO A 22 6.37 3.61 6.12
N LYS A 23 7.22 4.25 6.93
CA LYS A 23 7.21 5.70 7.12
C LYS A 23 8.07 6.39 6.08
N PRO A 24 7.88 7.72 5.86
CA PRO A 24 8.79 8.49 5.00
C PRO A 24 10.24 8.27 5.39
N GLY A 25 11.11 8.07 4.41
CA GLY A 25 12.52 7.78 4.66
C GLY A 25 12.83 6.31 4.92
N PHE A 26 11.84 5.44 4.78
CA PHE A 26 12.01 4.01 4.91
C PHE A 26 13.12 3.49 3.99
N ALA A 27 13.97 2.60 4.54
CA ALA A 27 14.98 1.88 3.77
C ALA A 27 14.74 0.38 3.92
N TRP A 28 14.59 -0.32 2.79
CA TRP A 28 14.38 -1.76 2.82
C TRP A 28 15.71 -2.47 3.07
N ASP A 29 15.69 -3.41 4.01
CA ASP A 29 16.89 -4.14 4.46
C ASP A 29 17.11 -5.46 3.72
N GLY A 30 16.29 -5.77 2.72
CA GLY A 30 16.36 -7.03 1.97
C GLY A 30 15.55 -8.16 2.59
N GLY A 31 14.88 -7.93 3.70
CA GLY A 31 14.03 -8.91 4.36
C GLY A 31 12.59 -8.86 3.87
N ASN A 32 11.68 -9.36 4.70
CA ASN A 32 10.25 -9.28 4.41
C ASN A 32 9.79 -7.83 4.41
N LEU A 33 8.83 -7.51 3.54
CA LEU A 33 8.20 -6.19 3.52
C LEU A 33 6.90 -6.25 4.32
N TYR A 34 6.73 -5.28 5.21
CA TYR A 34 5.51 -5.13 6.03
C TYR A 34 4.89 -3.78 5.74
N VAL A 35 3.61 -3.79 5.35
CA VAL A 35 2.84 -2.57 5.15
C VAL A 35 1.64 -2.63 6.09
N LEU A 36 1.53 -1.63 6.94
CA LEU A 36 0.44 -1.52 7.92
C LEU A 36 -0.21 -0.16 7.80
N GLY A 37 -1.52 -0.12 7.82
CA GLY A 37 -2.22 1.14 7.73
C GLY A 37 -3.71 1.01 7.83
N SER A 38 -4.37 2.07 7.38
CA SER A 38 -5.83 2.15 7.29
C SER A 38 -6.21 2.65 5.90
N ALA A 39 -7.35 2.19 5.40
CA ALA A 39 -7.84 2.60 4.09
C ALA A 39 -9.36 2.68 4.09
N ALA A 40 -9.89 3.64 3.31
CA ALA A 40 -11.30 3.72 2.99
C ALA A 40 -11.52 3.08 1.62
N ALA A 41 -11.42 1.77 1.57
CA ALA A 41 -11.43 0.99 0.34
C ALA A 41 -12.80 0.41 0.07
N PHE A 42 -13.32 0.61 -1.15
CA PHE A 42 -14.55 -0.05 -1.57
C PHE A 42 -14.33 -1.56 -1.59
N GLU A 43 -15.28 -2.30 -1.01
CA GLU A 43 -15.18 -3.75 -0.82
C GLU A 43 -13.92 -4.18 -0.02
N ALA A 44 -13.33 -3.23 0.70
CA ALA A 44 -12.20 -3.46 1.61
C ALA A 44 -10.89 -3.90 0.93
N ASN A 45 -10.76 -3.78 -0.38
CA ASN A 45 -9.56 -4.21 -1.09
C ASN A 45 -8.50 -3.11 -1.17
N VAL A 46 -7.31 -3.39 -0.63
CA VAL A 46 -6.14 -2.52 -0.74
C VAL A 46 -5.14 -3.26 -1.62
N ASN A 47 -4.80 -2.66 -2.75
CA ASN A 47 -3.93 -3.28 -3.75
C ASN A 47 -2.49 -2.89 -3.53
N PHE A 48 -1.57 -3.78 -3.86
CA PHE A 48 -0.15 -3.46 -3.84
C PHE A 48 0.57 -4.17 -4.99
N ARG A 49 1.65 -3.54 -5.42
CA ARG A 49 2.43 -3.98 -6.57
C ARG A 49 3.89 -3.69 -6.34
N ILE A 50 4.76 -4.59 -6.77
CA ILE A 50 6.20 -4.40 -6.70
C ILE A 50 6.75 -4.40 -8.11
N ARG A 51 7.57 -3.38 -8.41
CA ARG A 51 8.24 -3.22 -9.70
C ARG A 51 9.74 -3.33 -9.55
N THR A 52 10.39 -3.77 -10.61
CA THR A 52 11.86 -3.75 -10.68
C THR A 52 12.37 -2.33 -10.76
N THR A 53 13.70 -2.15 -10.67
CA THR A 53 14.36 -0.85 -10.88
C THR A 53 14.09 -0.29 -12.27
N GLU A 54 13.75 -1.14 -13.24
CA GLU A 54 13.42 -0.75 -14.61
C GLU A 54 11.93 -0.49 -14.82
N GLY A 55 11.10 -0.69 -13.78
CA GLY A 55 9.67 -0.45 -13.85
C GLY A 55 8.82 -1.64 -14.24
N THR A 56 9.41 -2.81 -14.44
CA THR A 56 8.67 -4.03 -14.77
C THR A 56 7.99 -4.60 -13.53
N GLU A 57 6.73 -5.02 -13.64
CA GLU A 57 6.01 -5.60 -12.53
C GLU A 57 6.58 -6.98 -12.16
N ILE A 58 6.92 -7.15 -10.89
CA ILE A 58 7.38 -8.43 -10.34
C ILE A 58 6.20 -9.19 -9.73
N PHE A 59 5.33 -8.48 -9.01
CA PHE A 59 4.33 -9.09 -8.16
C PHE A 59 3.21 -8.10 -7.92
N GLU A 60 1.97 -8.58 -7.97
CA GLU A 60 0.78 -7.79 -7.66
C GLU A 60 -0.19 -8.65 -6.87
N SER A 61 -0.80 -8.08 -5.84
CA SER A 61 -1.81 -8.75 -5.05
C SER A 61 -2.64 -7.70 -4.31
N TYR A 62 -3.48 -8.13 -3.39
CA TYR A 62 -4.26 -7.24 -2.55
C TYR A 62 -4.40 -7.80 -1.14
N SER A 63 -4.70 -6.90 -0.21
CA SER A 63 -5.06 -7.24 1.16
C SER A 63 -6.46 -6.73 1.42
N THR A 64 -7.13 -7.30 2.42
CA THR A 64 -8.48 -6.89 2.79
C THR A 64 -8.42 -6.06 4.06
N SER A 65 -9.03 -4.87 4.04
CA SER A 65 -9.17 -4.07 5.26
C SER A 65 -10.33 -4.60 6.11
N THR A 66 -10.41 -4.13 7.36
CA THR A 66 -11.44 -4.59 8.30
C THR A 66 -12.83 -3.99 8.02
N ASN A 67 -12.93 -3.03 7.10
CA ASN A 67 -14.21 -2.35 6.83
C ASN A 67 -14.32 -2.04 5.33
N GLY A 68 -15.33 -2.60 4.68
CA GLY A 68 -15.59 -2.39 3.26
C GLY A 68 -16.40 -1.14 2.92
N MET A 69 -16.88 -0.41 3.93
CA MET A 69 -17.76 0.75 3.76
C MET A 69 -17.14 2.06 4.22
N GLY A 70 -15.94 2.03 4.77
CA GLY A 70 -15.25 3.22 5.27
C GLY A 70 -13.84 2.86 5.70
N TRP A 71 -13.27 3.64 6.63
CA TRP A 71 -11.92 3.42 7.10
C TRP A 71 -11.81 2.12 7.90
N GLY A 72 -10.86 1.28 7.52
CA GLY A 72 -10.55 0.04 8.20
C GLY A 72 -9.06 -0.26 8.15
N ALA A 73 -8.56 -1.03 9.11
CA ALA A 73 -7.16 -1.41 9.18
C ALA A 73 -6.83 -2.50 8.15
N PHE A 74 -5.62 -2.45 7.62
CA PHE A 74 -5.11 -3.50 6.73
C PHE A 74 -3.64 -3.78 7.02
N GLY A 75 -3.18 -4.95 6.61
CA GLY A 75 -1.78 -5.33 6.71
C GLY A 75 -1.36 -6.15 5.50
N ILE A 76 -0.15 -5.91 5.03
CA ILE A 76 0.46 -6.63 3.92
C ILE A 76 1.82 -7.13 4.39
N CYS A 77 2.11 -8.41 4.14
CA CYS A 77 3.44 -8.98 4.35
C CYS A 77 3.88 -9.64 3.04
N VAL A 78 5.00 -9.17 2.48
CA VAL A 78 5.61 -9.77 1.30
C VAL A 78 6.85 -10.53 1.76
N ASP A 79 6.85 -11.85 1.57
CA ASP A 79 7.97 -12.70 1.92
C ASP A 79 9.18 -12.34 1.04
N SER A 80 10.35 -12.21 1.65
CA SER A 80 11.59 -11.87 0.94
C SER A 80 11.88 -12.83 -0.22
N ARG A 81 11.42 -14.08 -0.15
CA ARG A 81 11.62 -15.08 -1.22
C ARG A 81 10.91 -14.68 -2.51
N VAL A 82 9.83 -13.92 -2.44
CA VAL A 82 9.12 -13.41 -3.62
C VAL A 82 10.01 -12.43 -4.39
N LEU A 83 10.88 -11.71 -3.70
CA LEU A 83 11.71 -10.63 -4.24
C LEU A 83 13.12 -11.07 -4.58
N SER A 84 13.56 -12.21 -4.08
CA SER A 84 14.93 -12.68 -4.23
C SER A 84 15.30 -12.88 -5.70
N GLY A 85 16.39 -12.28 -6.13
CA GLY A 85 16.91 -12.38 -7.50
C GLY A 85 16.13 -11.61 -8.54
N LYS A 86 15.15 -10.78 -8.14
CA LYS A 86 14.27 -10.07 -9.07
C LYS A 86 14.53 -8.56 -9.15
N ASP A 87 15.54 -8.07 -8.45
CA ASP A 87 15.96 -6.67 -8.48
C ASP A 87 14.81 -5.69 -8.16
N PRO A 88 14.17 -5.81 -6.98
CA PRO A 88 13.03 -4.94 -6.65
C PRO A 88 13.45 -3.49 -6.51
N GLY A 89 12.66 -2.59 -7.10
CA GLY A 89 12.95 -1.16 -7.11
C GLY A 89 11.92 -0.32 -6.38
N ALA A 90 10.64 -0.70 -6.42
CA ALA A 90 9.57 0.09 -5.80
C ALA A 90 8.41 -0.77 -5.35
N LEU A 91 7.81 -0.37 -4.23
CA LEU A 91 6.54 -0.89 -3.73
C LEU A 91 5.48 0.20 -3.92
N GLU A 92 4.36 -0.15 -4.54
CA GLU A 92 3.21 0.73 -4.72
C GLU A 92 2.02 0.16 -3.96
N VAL A 93 1.34 1.00 -3.16
CA VAL A 93 0.10 0.66 -2.45
C VAL A 93 -0.97 1.60 -2.96
N TYR A 94 -2.11 1.10 -3.38
CA TYR A 94 -3.12 1.92 -4.02
C TYR A 94 -4.51 1.30 -3.92
N LEU A 95 -5.53 2.10 -4.21
CA LEU A 95 -6.91 1.66 -4.34
C LEU A 95 -7.32 1.75 -5.81
N ILE A 96 -8.34 0.99 -6.19
CA ILE A 96 -8.97 1.10 -7.50
C ILE A 96 -10.29 1.84 -7.35
N ASP A 97 -10.48 2.90 -8.15
CA ASP A 97 -11.76 3.59 -8.22
C ASP A 97 -12.71 2.71 -9.04
N MET A 98 -13.77 2.24 -8.39
CA MET A 98 -14.70 1.29 -9.01
C MET A 98 -15.57 1.91 -10.11
N ARG A 99 -15.58 3.25 -10.23
CA ARG A 99 -16.35 3.94 -11.27
C ARG A 99 -15.68 3.86 -12.63
N ASP A 100 -14.35 3.93 -12.68
CA ASP A 100 -13.59 4.05 -13.93
C ASP A 100 -12.35 3.13 -13.98
N GLY A 101 -12.05 2.41 -12.90
CA GLY A 101 -10.91 1.51 -12.83
C GLY A 101 -9.57 2.20 -12.61
N ASP A 102 -9.56 3.51 -12.35
CA ASP A 102 -8.31 4.23 -12.10
C ASP A 102 -7.69 3.87 -10.76
N GLU A 103 -6.37 3.89 -10.73
CA GLU A 103 -5.61 3.74 -9.48
C GLU A 103 -5.60 5.08 -8.75
N ILE A 104 -6.03 5.08 -7.49
CA ILE A 104 -6.14 6.29 -6.68
C ILE A 104 -5.44 6.10 -5.34
N SER A 105 -5.15 7.20 -4.66
CA SER A 105 -4.51 7.21 -3.33
C SER A 105 -3.23 6.38 -3.32
N LYS A 106 -2.42 6.48 -4.37
CA LYS A 106 -1.20 5.68 -4.53
C LYS A 106 -0.07 6.22 -3.66
N HIS A 107 0.56 5.31 -2.92
CA HIS A 107 1.78 5.58 -2.15
C HIS A 107 2.90 4.70 -2.70
N THR A 108 4.03 5.31 -3.01
CA THR A 108 5.18 4.63 -3.62
C THR A 108 6.38 4.73 -2.70
N PHE A 109 7.07 3.60 -2.50
CA PHE A 109 8.26 3.51 -1.67
C PHE A 109 9.39 2.89 -2.47
N SER A 110 10.58 3.51 -2.41
CA SER A 110 11.78 2.95 -3.01
C SER A 110 12.26 1.74 -2.22
N LEU A 111 12.64 0.68 -2.94
CA LEU A 111 13.27 -0.51 -2.38
C LEU A 111 14.77 -0.58 -2.75
N GLU A 112 15.26 0.45 -3.39
CA GLU A 112 16.67 0.56 -3.76
C GLU A 112 17.54 1.02 -2.60
#